data_0a2d500f1b7c085233254aec6371d070
#
_entry.id   0a2d500f1b7c085233254aec6371d070
#
_cell.length_a   1.000
_cell.length_b   1.000
_cell.length_c   1.000
_cell.angle_alpha   90.00
_cell.angle_beta   90.00
_cell.angle_gamma   90.00
#
_symmetry.space_group_name_H-M   'P 1'
#
loop_
_entity.id
_entity.type
_entity.pdbx_description
1 polymer ?
#
loop_
_entity_poly.entity_id
_entity_poly.type
_entity_poly.pdbx_seq_one_letter_code
_entity_poly.pdbx_strand_id
1 'polypeptide(L)'
;VTATKIRLTQFAHGGGCACKIPPGELESVLAGLIGAEVTDPAGELIVGLDDGDDAAVVRIQHGLAVIATADFFTPVVDDPYDWGRIAAANALSDVYAMGGRPVVAVNLLGWPRDVLPLELAAEVLRGGRDVCGSAGCHLAGGHSVDDPEPKYGMAVTGIADPQQLLRNDAGVAGTPLSLTKPLGIGVLNSRHKATGEIFPPAVAAMTTLNAAAATAAVAAGVRC
;
A
#
# COMPACT_ATOMS: atom_id res chain seq x y z
N VAL A 1 -33.55 -20.42 -5.10
CA VAL A 1 -33.12 -19.06 -5.48
C VAL A 1 -31.64 -19.00 -5.14
N THR A 2 -30.77 -19.13 -6.13
CA THR A 2 -29.33 -18.92 -5.97
C THR A 2 -29.13 -17.44 -5.63
N ALA A 3 -28.71 -17.14 -4.42
CA ALA A 3 -28.33 -15.78 -4.03
C ALA A 3 -27.29 -15.28 -5.05
N THR A 4 -27.59 -14.18 -5.73
CA THR A 4 -26.66 -13.57 -6.68
C THR A 4 -25.40 -13.19 -5.88
N LYS A 5 -24.26 -13.80 -6.23
CA LYS A 5 -23.00 -13.55 -5.56
C LYS A 5 -22.64 -12.06 -5.77
N ILE A 6 -22.52 -11.30 -4.68
CA ILE A 6 -22.11 -9.89 -4.73
C ILE A 6 -20.70 -9.85 -5.32
N ARG A 7 -20.51 -9.00 -6.32
CA ARG A 7 -19.21 -8.72 -6.92
C ARG A 7 -18.73 -7.34 -6.47
N LEU A 8 -17.79 -7.29 -5.55
CA LEU A 8 -17.30 -6.05 -4.97
C LEU A 8 -16.72 -5.10 -6.02
N THR A 9 -16.08 -5.62 -7.07
CA THR A 9 -15.52 -4.80 -8.15
C THR A 9 -16.55 -3.98 -8.92
N GLN A 10 -17.84 -4.34 -8.86
CA GLN A 10 -18.92 -3.59 -9.51
C GLN A 10 -19.33 -2.33 -8.73
N PHE A 11 -18.91 -2.20 -7.47
CA PHE A 11 -19.14 -1.01 -6.64
C PHE A 11 -17.97 -0.03 -6.70
N ALA A 12 -16.95 -0.30 -7.51
CA ALA A 12 -15.78 0.52 -7.72
C ALA A 12 -15.85 1.24 -9.08
N HIS A 13 -15.65 2.56 -9.13
CA HIS A 13 -15.59 3.29 -10.39
C HIS A 13 -14.30 2.98 -11.17
N GLY A 14 -13.20 2.76 -10.47
CA GLY A 14 -11.90 2.41 -11.04
C GLY A 14 -11.37 1.06 -10.55
N GLY A 15 -10.07 0.84 -10.62
CA GLY A 15 -9.40 -0.37 -10.16
C GLY A 15 -7.98 -0.10 -9.69
N GLY A 16 -7.74 -0.20 -8.38
CA GLY A 16 -6.41 -0.09 -7.79
C GLY A 16 -5.68 1.23 -8.12
N CYS A 17 -4.41 1.14 -8.43
CA CYS A 17 -3.56 2.29 -8.74
C CYS A 17 -4.02 3.11 -9.96
N ALA A 18 -4.88 2.56 -10.83
CA ALA A 18 -5.45 3.31 -11.96
C ALA A 18 -6.39 4.44 -11.53
N CYS A 19 -6.78 4.49 -10.25
CA CYS A 19 -7.60 5.57 -9.68
C CYS A 19 -6.78 6.69 -9.04
N LYS A 20 -5.46 6.61 -9.02
CA LYS A 20 -4.59 7.68 -8.49
C LYS A 20 -4.72 8.94 -9.35
N ILE A 21 -4.67 10.10 -8.70
CA ILE A 21 -4.58 11.39 -9.40
C ILE A 21 -3.30 11.35 -10.25
N PRO A 22 -3.35 11.76 -11.53
CA PRO A 22 -2.16 11.80 -12.38
C PRO A 22 -1.04 12.63 -11.73
N PRO A 23 0.24 12.17 -11.80
CA PRO A 23 1.35 12.85 -11.13
C PRO A 23 1.42 14.36 -11.40
N GLY A 24 1.31 14.81 -12.64
CA GLY A 24 1.37 16.23 -12.97
C GLY A 24 0.21 17.08 -12.40
N GLU A 25 -0.97 16.50 -12.17
CA GLU A 25 -2.07 17.17 -11.48
C GLU A 25 -1.80 17.23 -9.98
N LEU A 26 -1.28 16.13 -9.40
CA LEU A 26 -0.93 16.05 -7.99
C LEU A 26 0.19 17.04 -7.64
N GLU A 27 1.24 17.12 -8.46
CA GLU A 27 2.33 18.09 -8.30
C GLU A 27 1.82 19.53 -8.22
N SER A 28 0.84 19.89 -9.06
CA SER A 28 0.23 21.22 -9.04
C SER A 28 -0.50 21.52 -7.73
N VAL A 29 -1.14 20.52 -7.12
CA VAL A 29 -1.81 20.63 -5.81
C VAL A 29 -0.81 20.74 -4.68
N LEU A 30 0.30 20.01 -4.76
CA LEU A 30 1.33 19.96 -3.72
C LEU A 30 2.31 21.16 -3.77
N ALA A 31 2.41 21.87 -4.90
CA ALA A 31 3.39 22.95 -5.11
C ALA A 31 3.36 24.02 -4.00
N GLY A 32 2.20 24.26 -3.37
CA GLY A 32 2.07 25.21 -2.25
C GLY A 32 2.49 24.66 -0.88
N LEU A 33 2.78 23.36 -0.79
CA LEU A 33 3.16 22.69 0.46
C LEU A 33 4.67 22.40 0.53
N ILE A 34 5.34 22.44 -0.61
CA ILE A 34 6.77 22.19 -0.75
C ILE A 34 7.55 23.33 -0.09
N GLY A 35 8.58 23.00 0.69
CA GLY A 35 9.46 23.99 1.34
C GLY A 35 8.91 24.61 2.62
N ALA A 36 7.80 24.12 3.17
CA ALA A 36 7.32 24.55 4.47
C ALA A 36 8.28 24.05 5.59
N GLU A 37 8.95 24.97 6.27
CA GLU A 37 9.82 24.64 7.39
C GLU A 37 9.03 24.34 8.66
N VAL A 38 9.40 23.27 9.36
CA VAL A 38 8.87 22.94 10.69
C VAL A 38 9.81 23.54 11.74
N THR A 39 9.26 24.37 12.62
CA THR A 39 10.01 24.95 13.72
C THR A 39 10.17 23.93 14.85
N ASP A 40 11.40 23.66 15.28
CA ASP A 40 11.75 22.71 16.35
C ASP A 40 11.17 21.28 16.13
N PRO A 41 11.54 20.62 15.03
CA PRO A 41 11.01 19.30 14.72
C PRO A 41 11.52 18.24 15.70
N ALA A 42 10.66 17.27 16.04
CA ALA A 42 11.03 16.12 16.89
C ALA A 42 12.03 15.15 16.24
N GLY A 43 12.34 15.33 14.96
CA GLY A 43 13.28 14.53 14.19
C GLY A 43 13.68 15.23 12.90
N GLU A 44 14.67 14.66 12.21
CA GLU A 44 15.15 15.16 10.92
C GLU A 44 14.40 14.49 9.77
N LEU A 45 13.72 15.28 8.95
CA LEU A 45 13.09 14.76 7.72
C LEU A 45 14.18 14.33 6.73
N ILE A 46 14.17 13.04 6.34
CA ILE A 46 15.11 12.46 5.37
C ILE A 46 14.46 12.34 4.00
N VAL A 47 13.18 11.91 3.96
CA VAL A 47 12.40 11.75 2.75
C VAL A 47 11.04 12.44 2.96
N GLY A 48 10.70 13.37 2.12
CA GLY A 48 9.51 14.21 2.23
C GLY A 48 8.75 14.35 0.90
N LEU A 49 7.95 15.40 0.79
CA LEU A 49 7.09 15.64 -0.38
C LEU A 49 7.88 15.91 -1.68
N ASP A 50 9.11 16.43 -1.56
CA ASP A 50 9.94 16.83 -2.70
C ASP A 50 10.68 15.65 -3.33
N ASP A 51 10.80 14.54 -2.60
CA ASP A 51 11.60 13.39 -3.02
C ASP A 51 10.85 12.48 -4.00
N GLY A 52 9.51 12.50 -3.99
CA GLY A 52 8.68 11.63 -4.85
C GLY A 52 8.88 10.14 -4.58
N ASP A 53 9.24 9.80 -3.34
CA ASP A 53 9.49 8.43 -2.89
C ASP A 53 8.21 7.76 -2.34
N ASP A 54 8.27 6.47 -2.03
CA ASP A 54 7.10 5.65 -1.66
C ASP A 54 6.54 5.98 -0.27
N ALA A 55 7.37 6.54 0.64
CA ALA A 55 6.94 6.89 1.99
C ALA A 55 7.74 8.06 2.57
N ALA A 56 7.18 8.74 3.56
CA ALA A 56 7.90 9.73 4.35
C ALA A 56 8.84 9.04 5.35
N VAL A 57 10.04 9.60 5.53
CA VAL A 57 11.06 9.07 6.46
C VAL A 57 11.62 10.17 7.35
N VAL A 58 11.52 9.96 8.67
CA VAL A 58 12.03 10.88 9.68
C VAL A 58 13.04 10.16 10.57
N ARG A 59 14.27 10.70 10.67
CA ARG A 59 15.27 10.22 11.64
C ARG A 59 14.90 10.70 13.04
N ILE A 60 14.71 9.76 13.96
CA ILE A 60 14.38 10.06 15.36
C ILE A 60 15.62 10.09 16.21
N GLN A 61 16.58 9.18 15.94
CA GLN A 61 17.87 9.12 16.63
C GLN A 61 18.92 8.43 15.76
N HIS A 62 20.16 8.38 16.23
CA HIS A 62 21.22 7.67 15.52
C HIS A 62 20.85 6.21 15.28
N GLY A 63 20.95 5.76 14.02
CA GLY A 63 20.63 4.39 13.60
C GLY A 63 19.13 4.06 13.55
N LEU A 64 18.21 5.02 13.78
CA LEU A 64 16.78 4.78 13.75
C LEU A 64 16.02 5.89 13.01
N ALA A 65 15.33 5.50 11.94
CA ALA A 65 14.34 6.32 11.27
C ALA A 65 12.95 5.65 11.33
N VAL A 66 11.91 6.47 11.39
CA VAL A 66 10.52 6.09 11.26
C VAL A 66 10.08 6.32 9.83
N ILE A 67 9.42 5.33 9.26
CA ILE A 67 8.75 5.36 7.95
C ILE A 67 7.26 5.48 8.18
N ALA A 68 6.59 6.38 7.48
CA ALA A 68 5.15 6.57 7.54
C ALA A 68 4.56 6.62 6.13
N THR A 69 3.57 5.76 5.88
CA THR A 69 2.81 5.72 4.62
C THR A 69 1.33 5.45 4.88
N ALA A 70 0.50 5.75 3.90
CA ALA A 70 -0.92 5.38 3.90
C ALA A 70 -1.37 5.09 2.47
N ASP A 71 -1.89 3.90 2.24
CA ASP A 71 -2.44 3.50 0.95
C ASP A 71 -3.77 2.77 1.10
N PHE A 72 -4.77 3.15 0.29
CA PHE A 72 -6.08 2.54 0.27
C PHE A 72 -6.70 2.67 -1.13
N PHE A 73 -7.51 1.71 -1.51
CA PHE A 73 -8.13 1.67 -2.84
C PHE A 73 -9.43 0.87 -2.85
N THR A 74 -10.15 1.00 -3.95
CA THR A 74 -11.41 0.28 -4.23
C THR A 74 -11.15 -1.19 -4.57
N PRO A 75 -12.16 -2.09 -4.49
CA PRO A 75 -11.98 -3.50 -4.78
C PRO A 75 -11.38 -3.79 -6.16
N VAL A 76 -10.31 -4.57 -6.18
CA VAL A 76 -9.64 -5.09 -7.39
C VAL A 76 -9.99 -6.55 -7.67
N VAL A 77 -10.57 -7.23 -6.69
CA VAL A 77 -11.13 -8.59 -6.78
C VAL A 77 -12.48 -8.65 -6.08
N ASP A 78 -13.31 -9.64 -6.43
CA ASP A 78 -14.66 -9.77 -5.89
C ASP A 78 -14.72 -10.49 -4.53
N ASP A 79 -13.69 -11.28 -4.19
CA ASP A 79 -13.58 -11.95 -2.91
C ASP A 79 -13.13 -10.93 -1.84
N PRO A 80 -13.93 -10.69 -0.77
CA PRO A 80 -13.64 -9.68 0.23
C PRO A 80 -12.37 -10.00 1.04
N TYR A 81 -12.15 -11.27 1.37
CA TYR A 81 -10.97 -11.68 2.11
C TYR A 81 -9.70 -11.46 1.29
N ASP A 82 -9.70 -11.85 0.01
CA ASP A 82 -8.56 -11.63 -0.88
C ASP A 82 -8.32 -10.13 -1.14
N TRP A 83 -9.38 -9.31 -1.29
CA TRP A 83 -9.19 -7.87 -1.39
C TRP A 83 -8.53 -7.30 -0.13
N GLY A 84 -8.96 -7.74 1.06
CA GLY A 84 -8.33 -7.35 2.32
C GLY A 84 -6.83 -7.71 2.37
N ARG A 85 -6.48 -8.92 1.93
CA ARG A 85 -5.08 -9.38 1.84
C ARG A 85 -4.26 -8.53 0.88
N ILE A 86 -4.81 -8.24 -0.30
CA ILE A 86 -4.15 -7.44 -1.33
C ILE A 86 -3.91 -6.02 -0.83
N ALA A 87 -4.92 -5.39 -0.21
CA ALA A 87 -4.80 -4.04 0.32
C ALA A 87 -3.74 -3.92 1.42
N ALA A 88 -3.68 -4.88 2.33
CA ALA A 88 -2.65 -4.94 3.35
C ALA A 88 -1.25 -5.14 2.77
N ALA A 89 -1.08 -6.11 1.84
CA ALA A 89 0.20 -6.35 1.19
C ALA A 89 0.69 -5.12 0.41
N ASN A 90 -0.23 -4.37 -0.20
CA ASN A 90 0.08 -3.13 -0.90
C ASN A 90 0.54 -2.04 0.07
N ALA A 91 -0.20 -1.75 1.13
CA ALA A 91 0.17 -0.70 2.09
C ALA A 91 1.48 -1.01 2.85
N LEU A 92 1.77 -2.28 3.12
CA LEU A 92 3.04 -2.70 3.73
C LEU A 92 4.22 -2.57 2.75
N SER A 93 3.95 -2.59 1.44
CA SER A 93 4.99 -2.58 0.40
C SER A 93 5.81 -1.30 0.37
N ASP A 94 5.22 -0.15 0.69
CA ASP A 94 5.94 1.13 0.73
C ASP A 94 7.02 1.13 1.81
N VAL A 95 6.75 0.49 2.96
CA VAL A 95 7.76 0.32 4.01
C VAL A 95 8.91 -0.56 3.53
N TYR A 96 8.59 -1.64 2.81
CA TYR A 96 9.61 -2.52 2.23
C TYR A 96 10.38 -1.85 1.09
N ALA A 97 9.71 -1.01 0.28
CA ALA A 97 10.35 -0.23 -0.78
C ALA A 97 11.42 0.72 -0.23
N MET A 98 11.19 1.29 0.97
CA MET A 98 12.18 2.12 1.67
C MET A 98 13.27 1.31 2.38
N GLY A 99 13.34 -0.01 2.22
CA GLY A 99 14.28 -0.88 2.93
C GLY A 99 13.95 -1.10 4.41
N GLY A 100 12.75 -0.73 4.83
CA GLY A 100 12.30 -0.79 6.21
C GLY A 100 11.57 -2.07 6.59
N ARG A 101 11.17 -2.10 7.86
CA ARG A 101 10.37 -3.15 8.48
C ARG A 101 9.10 -2.55 9.07
N PRO A 102 7.89 -2.99 8.69
CA PRO A 102 6.64 -2.52 9.28
C PRO A 102 6.54 -2.93 10.75
N VAL A 103 5.97 -2.04 11.57
CA VAL A 103 5.84 -2.24 13.03
C VAL A 103 4.37 -2.24 13.45
N VAL A 104 3.62 -1.25 13.00
CA VAL A 104 2.20 -1.10 13.32
C VAL A 104 1.44 -0.54 12.12
N ALA A 105 0.23 -1.05 11.94
CA ALA A 105 -0.72 -0.56 10.94
C ALA A 105 -2.06 -0.23 11.60
N VAL A 106 -2.78 0.71 11.03
CA VAL A 106 -4.17 1.03 11.37
C VAL A 106 -5.04 0.98 10.13
N ASN A 107 -6.25 0.42 10.25
CA ASN A 107 -7.17 0.27 9.13
C ASN A 107 -7.73 1.61 8.66
N LEU A 108 -7.92 1.75 7.35
CA LEU A 108 -8.67 2.81 6.71
C LEU A 108 -9.80 2.15 5.92
N LEU A 109 -11.05 2.35 6.33
CA LEU A 109 -12.21 1.70 5.74
C LEU A 109 -13.29 2.71 5.33
N GLY A 110 -13.58 2.82 4.04
CA GLY A 110 -14.81 3.41 3.51
C GLY A 110 -15.79 2.29 3.17
N TRP A 111 -17.05 2.36 3.65
CA TRP A 111 -18.00 1.28 3.43
C TRP A 111 -19.41 1.79 3.17
N PRO A 112 -20.07 1.36 2.06
CA PRO A 112 -21.45 1.74 1.76
C PRO A 112 -22.41 0.83 2.57
N ARG A 113 -22.58 1.13 3.85
CA ARG A 113 -23.30 0.30 4.82
C ARG A 113 -24.77 0.03 4.49
N ASP A 114 -25.39 0.95 3.73
CA ASP A 114 -26.78 0.79 3.30
C ASP A 114 -26.94 -0.11 2.06
N VAL A 115 -25.82 -0.46 1.41
CA VAL A 115 -25.79 -1.20 0.13
C VAL A 115 -25.09 -2.55 0.27
N LEU A 116 -23.98 -2.59 1.03
CA LEU A 116 -23.18 -3.80 1.22
C LEU A 116 -23.28 -4.32 2.66
N PRO A 117 -23.49 -5.64 2.85
CA PRO A 117 -23.48 -6.25 4.18
C PRO A 117 -22.18 -6.01 4.95
N LEU A 118 -22.28 -5.73 6.25
CA LEU A 118 -21.11 -5.52 7.13
C LEU A 118 -20.26 -6.78 7.31
N GLU A 119 -20.85 -7.95 7.08
CA GLU A 119 -20.15 -9.24 7.11
C GLU A 119 -19.04 -9.29 6.05
N LEU A 120 -19.26 -8.65 4.88
CA LEU A 120 -18.22 -8.55 3.85
C LEU A 120 -17.08 -7.62 4.31
N ALA A 121 -17.39 -6.52 5.00
CA ALA A 121 -16.37 -5.66 5.61
C ALA A 121 -15.54 -6.42 6.65
N ALA A 122 -16.18 -7.26 7.46
CA ALA A 122 -15.49 -8.10 8.44
C ALA A 122 -14.50 -9.07 7.76
N GLU A 123 -14.87 -9.67 6.62
CA GLU A 123 -13.96 -10.52 5.83
C GLU A 123 -12.79 -9.73 5.24
N VAL A 124 -13.00 -8.51 4.76
CA VAL A 124 -11.93 -7.62 4.30
C VAL A 124 -10.93 -7.34 5.43
N LEU A 125 -11.43 -6.94 6.60
CA LEU A 125 -10.59 -6.68 7.79
C LEU A 125 -9.84 -7.94 8.25
N ARG A 126 -10.47 -9.11 8.16
CA ARG A 126 -9.84 -10.40 8.48
C ARG A 126 -8.67 -10.69 7.53
N GLY A 127 -8.84 -10.48 6.23
CA GLY A 127 -7.78 -10.62 5.24
C GLY A 127 -6.58 -9.71 5.53
N GLY A 128 -6.86 -8.45 5.85
CA GLY A 128 -5.83 -7.48 6.23
C GLY A 128 -5.07 -7.89 7.49
N ARG A 129 -5.80 -8.32 8.54
CA ARG A 129 -5.20 -8.79 9.79
C ARG A 129 -4.25 -9.97 9.56
N ASP A 130 -4.63 -10.94 8.75
CA ASP A 130 -3.85 -12.15 8.53
C ASP A 130 -2.53 -11.86 7.78
N VAL A 131 -2.55 -10.89 6.86
CA VAL A 131 -1.34 -10.41 6.17
C VAL A 131 -0.44 -9.61 7.12
N CYS A 132 -1.00 -8.70 7.94
CA CYS A 132 -0.22 -8.00 8.97
C CYS A 132 0.44 -8.97 9.93
N GLY A 133 -0.28 -10.01 10.39
CA GLY A 133 0.28 -11.06 11.23
C GLY A 133 1.45 -11.80 10.57
N SER A 134 1.33 -12.13 9.28
CA SER A 134 2.40 -12.76 8.51
C SER A 134 3.62 -11.84 8.30
N ALA A 135 3.41 -10.53 8.29
CA ALA A 135 4.47 -9.52 8.20
C ALA A 135 5.13 -9.21 9.55
N GLY A 136 4.64 -9.76 10.66
CA GLY A 136 5.07 -9.38 12.02
C GLY A 136 4.69 -7.94 12.38
N CYS A 137 3.66 -7.39 11.73
CA CYS A 137 3.15 -6.04 11.90
C CYS A 137 1.90 -6.06 12.80
N HIS A 138 1.88 -5.27 13.87
CA HIS A 138 0.69 -5.14 14.71
C HIS A 138 -0.41 -4.39 13.97
N LEU A 139 -1.61 -4.96 13.89
CA LEU A 139 -2.80 -4.24 13.45
C LEU A 139 -3.54 -3.70 14.68
N ALA A 140 -3.55 -2.38 14.87
CA ALA A 140 -3.96 -1.73 16.12
C ALA A 140 -4.99 -0.61 15.88
N GLY A 141 -6.22 -0.98 15.55
CA GLY A 141 -7.32 -0.03 15.37
C GLY A 141 -7.45 0.49 13.93
N GLY A 142 -7.93 1.73 13.80
CA GLY A 142 -8.15 2.37 12.52
C GLY A 142 -9.30 3.37 12.51
N HIS A 143 -9.69 3.80 11.32
CA HIS A 143 -10.81 4.71 11.09
C HIS A 143 -11.76 4.15 10.03
N SER A 144 -13.06 4.36 10.21
CA SER A 144 -14.08 3.95 9.25
C SER A 144 -15.06 5.09 8.98
N VAL A 145 -15.47 5.21 7.73
CA VAL A 145 -16.47 6.19 7.28
C VAL A 145 -17.53 5.51 6.44
N ASP A 146 -18.74 6.05 6.47
CA ASP A 146 -19.80 5.71 5.52
C ASP A 146 -19.45 6.37 4.18
N ASP A 147 -19.19 5.56 3.16
CA ASP A 147 -18.73 6.03 1.84
C ASP A 147 -19.52 5.28 0.76
N PRO A 148 -20.05 5.95 -0.25
CA PRO A 148 -20.82 5.29 -1.31
C PRO A 148 -20.02 4.27 -2.12
N GLU A 149 -18.70 4.34 -2.06
CA GLU A 149 -17.80 3.42 -2.74
C GLU A 149 -16.90 2.68 -1.72
N PRO A 150 -16.88 1.33 -1.72
CA PRO A 150 -16.05 0.61 -0.77
C PRO A 150 -14.57 0.90 -1.02
N LYS A 151 -13.86 1.28 0.04
CA LYS A 151 -12.42 1.54 0.06
C LYS A 151 -11.78 0.87 1.25
N TYR A 152 -10.64 0.27 1.06
CA TYR A 152 -9.88 -0.32 2.16
C TYR A 152 -8.39 -0.21 1.92
N GLY A 153 -7.69 -0.01 2.99
CA GLY A 153 -6.24 0.00 3.08
C GLY A 153 -5.76 0.28 4.49
N MET A 154 -4.54 0.77 4.62
CA MET A 154 -3.92 0.99 5.92
C MET A 154 -3.02 2.21 5.91
N ALA A 155 -2.92 2.88 7.05
CA ALA A 155 -1.75 3.67 7.36
C ALA A 155 -0.76 2.77 8.11
N VAL A 156 0.50 2.77 7.65
CA VAL A 156 1.54 1.88 8.16
C VAL A 156 2.70 2.71 8.69
N THR A 157 3.16 2.36 9.87
CA THR A 157 4.40 2.86 10.45
C THR A 157 5.44 1.75 10.46
N GLY A 158 6.60 2.04 9.91
CA GLY A 158 7.77 1.16 9.89
C GLY A 158 8.99 1.82 10.49
N ILE A 159 10.07 1.05 10.56
CA ILE A 159 11.37 1.53 11.00
C ILE A 159 12.48 1.05 10.06
N ALA A 160 13.52 1.85 9.91
CA ALA A 160 14.71 1.49 9.13
C ALA A 160 15.99 2.09 9.76
N ASP A 161 17.13 1.57 9.34
CA ASP A 161 18.41 2.26 9.50
C ASP A 161 18.50 3.37 8.43
N PRO A 162 18.62 4.65 8.81
CA PRO A 162 18.69 5.75 7.85
C PRO A 162 19.89 5.67 6.90
N GLN A 163 20.90 4.85 7.20
CA GLN A 163 22.05 4.63 6.32
C GLN A 163 21.81 3.51 5.29
N GLN A 164 20.70 2.77 5.41
CA GLN A 164 20.37 1.62 4.54
C GLN A 164 19.05 1.79 3.79
N LEU A 165 18.56 3.02 3.71
CA LEU A 165 17.35 3.33 2.96
C LEU A 165 17.53 2.98 1.47
N LEU A 166 16.49 2.42 0.87
CA LEU A 166 16.32 2.34 -0.58
C LEU A 166 15.56 3.59 -1.02
N ARG A 167 16.05 4.29 -2.05
CA ARG A 167 15.48 5.56 -2.49
C ARG A 167 15.37 5.62 -4.00
N ASN A 168 14.29 6.20 -4.50
CA ASN A 168 14.06 6.36 -5.94
C ASN A 168 15.12 7.25 -6.61
N ASP A 169 15.68 8.22 -5.88
CA ASP A 169 16.69 9.14 -6.37
C ASP A 169 18.12 8.55 -6.39
N ALA A 170 18.33 7.36 -5.81
CA ALA A 170 19.64 6.70 -5.76
C ALA A 170 19.98 5.88 -7.01
N GLY A 171 19.10 5.86 -8.00
CA GLY A 171 19.30 5.14 -9.27
C GLY A 171 20.49 5.65 -10.07
N VAL A 172 21.31 4.73 -10.58
CA VAL A 172 22.48 5.06 -11.40
C VAL A 172 22.26 4.57 -12.84
N ALA A 173 22.46 5.48 -13.81
CA ALA A 173 22.30 5.14 -15.22
C ALA A 173 23.25 3.99 -15.64
N GLY A 174 22.71 3.02 -16.38
CA GLY A 174 23.46 1.85 -16.86
C GLY A 174 23.49 0.66 -15.90
N THR A 175 22.91 0.78 -14.70
CA THR A 175 22.73 -0.37 -13.80
C THR A 175 21.53 -1.22 -14.21
N PRO A 176 21.57 -2.56 -14.00
CA PRO A 176 20.45 -3.42 -14.31
C PRO A 176 19.26 -3.17 -13.35
N LEU A 177 18.04 -3.29 -13.89
CA LEU A 177 16.81 -3.28 -13.11
C LEU A 177 16.32 -4.72 -12.92
N SER A 178 15.92 -5.05 -11.70
CA SER A 178 15.37 -6.37 -11.36
C SER A 178 13.91 -6.26 -10.95
N LEU A 179 13.06 -7.10 -11.55
CA LEU A 179 11.67 -7.23 -11.14
C LEU A 179 11.53 -8.43 -10.20
N THR A 180 10.97 -8.20 -9.02
CA THR A 180 10.78 -9.25 -8.00
C THR A 180 9.40 -9.91 -8.07
N LYS A 181 8.49 -9.38 -8.88
CA LYS A 181 7.15 -9.92 -9.15
C LYS A 181 6.81 -9.82 -10.65
N PRO A 182 5.89 -10.68 -11.15
CA PRO A 182 5.49 -10.64 -12.56
C PRO A 182 4.74 -9.35 -12.92
N LEU A 183 4.86 -8.92 -14.16
CA LEU A 183 4.09 -7.83 -14.77
C LEU A 183 2.72 -8.33 -15.27
N GLY A 184 1.80 -7.39 -15.55
CA GLY A 184 0.51 -7.67 -16.19
C GLY A 184 -0.67 -7.82 -15.23
N ILE A 185 -0.47 -7.69 -13.93
CA ILE A 185 -1.53 -7.81 -12.91
C ILE A 185 -2.70 -6.84 -13.18
N GLY A 186 -2.42 -5.58 -13.54
CA GLY A 186 -3.46 -4.58 -13.85
C GLY A 186 -4.35 -4.99 -15.01
N VAL A 187 -3.81 -5.64 -16.04
CA VAL A 187 -4.59 -6.17 -17.19
C VAL A 187 -5.53 -7.29 -16.72
N LEU A 188 -5.02 -8.21 -15.89
CA LEU A 188 -5.82 -9.32 -15.34
C LEU A 188 -6.92 -8.81 -14.40
N ASN A 189 -6.65 -7.81 -13.58
CA ASN A 189 -7.65 -7.17 -12.71
C ASN A 189 -8.75 -6.46 -13.53
N SER A 190 -8.38 -5.76 -14.60
CA SER A 190 -9.36 -5.13 -15.51
C SER A 190 -10.25 -6.19 -16.17
N ARG A 191 -9.68 -7.30 -16.61
CA ARG A 191 -10.42 -8.43 -17.18
C ARG A 191 -11.33 -9.08 -16.13
N HIS A 192 -10.83 -9.31 -14.91
CA HIS A 192 -11.64 -9.82 -13.79
C HIS A 192 -12.85 -8.92 -13.54
N LYS A 193 -12.64 -7.60 -13.43
CA LYS A 193 -13.74 -6.65 -13.23
C LYS A 193 -14.77 -6.72 -14.34
N ALA A 194 -14.36 -6.82 -15.60
CA ALA A 194 -15.26 -6.88 -16.75
C ALA A 194 -16.04 -8.20 -16.83
N THR A 195 -15.38 -9.34 -16.57
CA THR A 195 -15.92 -10.67 -16.89
C THR A 195 -16.30 -11.50 -15.66
N GLY A 196 -15.73 -11.22 -14.49
CA GLY A 196 -15.79 -12.08 -13.30
C GLY A 196 -14.84 -13.27 -13.34
N GLU A 197 -13.99 -13.39 -14.37
CA GLU A 197 -12.99 -14.44 -14.46
C GLU A 197 -11.93 -14.26 -13.35
N ILE A 198 -11.64 -15.31 -12.60
CA ILE A 198 -10.68 -15.30 -11.51
C ILE A 198 -9.30 -15.73 -12.03
N PHE A 199 -8.26 -15.01 -11.65
CA PHE A 199 -6.87 -15.28 -12.00
C PHE A 199 -6.05 -15.60 -10.73
N PRO A 200 -6.04 -16.87 -10.24
CA PRO A 200 -5.33 -17.22 -9.00
C PRO A 200 -3.87 -16.81 -8.95
N PRO A 201 -3.08 -16.91 -10.05
CA PRO A 201 -1.69 -16.42 -10.03
C PRO A 201 -1.58 -14.91 -9.79
N ALA A 202 -2.52 -14.11 -10.28
CA ALA A 202 -2.54 -12.67 -10.03
C ALA A 202 -2.85 -12.37 -8.55
N VAL A 203 -3.84 -13.05 -7.96
CA VAL A 203 -4.15 -12.93 -6.54
C VAL A 203 -2.95 -13.34 -5.69
N ALA A 204 -2.31 -14.46 -6.01
CA ALA A 204 -1.12 -14.93 -5.30
C ALA A 204 0.03 -13.90 -5.36
N ALA A 205 0.30 -13.31 -6.52
CA ALA A 205 1.33 -12.29 -6.67
C ALA A 205 1.01 -11.01 -5.87
N MET A 206 -0.26 -10.56 -5.86
CA MET A 206 -0.70 -9.39 -5.12
C MET A 206 -0.69 -9.58 -3.60
N THR A 207 -0.93 -10.80 -3.10
CA THR A 207 -0.94 -11.12 -1.66
C THR A 207 0.42 -11.54 -1.12
N THR A 208 1.42 -11.76 -1.97
CA THR A 208 2.79 -12.05 -1.55
C THR A 208 3.46 -10.77 -1.01
N LEU A 209 3.99 -10.83 0.21
CA LEU A 209 4.76 -9.74 0.80
C LEU A 209 6.08 -9.49 0.06
N ASN A 210 6.47 -8.24 -0.09
CA ASN A 210 7.75 -7.84 -0.68
C ASN A 210 8.93 -7.90 0.33
N ALA A 211 8.70 -8.39 1.54
CA ALA A 211 9.69 -8.47 2.63
C ALA A 211 10.99 -9.17 2.24
N ALA A 212 10.88 -10.35 1.59
CA ALA A 212 12.07 -11.12 1.19
C ALA A 212 12.91 -10.40 0.13
N ALA A 213 12.25 -9.75 -0.84
CA ALA A 213 12.91 -8.96 -1.87
C ALA A 213 13.64 -7.75 -1.28
N ALA A 214 12.99 -6.99 -0.41
CA ALA A 214 13.58 -5.85 0.30
C ALA A 214 14.77 -6.28 1.16
N THR A 215 14.63 -7.36 1.93
CA THR A 215 15.73 -7.91 2.74
C THR A 215 16.93 -8.30 1.88
N ALA A 216 16.70 -8.95 0.74
CA ALA A 216 17.76 -9.32 -0.18
C ALA A 216 18.44 -8.10 -0.81
N ALA A 217 17.67 -7.07 -1.20
CA ALA A 217 18.20 -5.84 -1.76
C ALA A 217 19.11 -5.10 -0.76
N VAL A 218 18.63 -4.90 0.47
CA VAL A 218 19.41 -4.27 1.54
C VAL A 218 20.69 -5.08 1.83
N ALA A 219 20.60 -6.40 1.96
CA ALA A 219 21.76 -7.27 2.21
C ALA A 219 22.76 -7.25 1.06
N ALA A 220 22.33 -7.04 -0.18
CA ALA A 220 23.18 -6.89 -1.35
C ALA A 220 23.80 -5.48 -1.50
N GLY A 221 23.48 -4.54 -0.62
CA GLY A 221 23.94 -3.15 -0.69
C GLY A 221 23.27 -2.32 -1.77
N VAL A 222 22.12 -2.76 -2.29
CA VAL A 222 21.29 -1.98 -3.21
C VAL A 222 20.81 -0.71 -2.50
N ARG A 223 20.65 0.39 -3.25
CA ARG A 223 20.24 1.69 -2.71
C ARG A 223 18.98 2.26 -3.39
N CYS A 224 18.58 1.67 -4.52
CA CYS A 224 17.41 2.08 -5.30
C CYS A 224 16.56 0.86 -5.68
#